data_5f5c98a51ab08c9225b7555d551be539
#
_entry.id   5f5c98a51ab08c9225b7555d551be539
#
_cell.length_a   1.000
_cell.length_b   1.000
_cell.length_c   1.000
_cell.angle_alpha   90.00
_cell.angle_beta   90.00
_cell.angle_gamma   90.00
#
_symmetry.space_group_name_H-M   'P 1'
#
loop_
_entity.id
_entity.type
_entity.pdbx_description
1 polymer ?
#
loop_
_entity_poly.entity_id
_entity_poly.type
_entity_poly.pdbx_seq_one_letter_code
_entity_poly.pdbx_strand_id
1 'polypeptide(L)'
;MKKIFVTLFMILLVYTISFAQQKNTSKLTKQIETFLTEFEKAGFSGTVLVEIDGNKLISKGYGFRNLELKEKNTPNTIFDIGSLTKQFTASAILKLEMQGKLSTSDSITKYFENIPVDKSTITIHDLLRHQSGLVGEIGEDYAPISDQDFMDTLMKSPLQFKVGTDFLYSNIGYSLLALIIEKVSGLTYEQYLYENLWKPSGMEKTGYSRPNFDTDLIAVGYGKNNIIWGKPTEKKWNIKAPFLHLFGNGGILSNSEDMFKWHISLMTENILSNEAKEKLYHPSIRANENSNSIYAYGWDVYKTNRNTYRVWHNGTNNIFYADCMRFIDEKTTLILMSNKTFQGTDQLNFEIAKIIFEKNYTPTIPKPDNKTNQIFSQEIVEIILNKGLEAAKLKYQNRPSKKDVLEYLLNRKGYEQLSQNKYDEAINIFTMNCIANPNSFNAFDSLAEAFMNRGDKISAIKNYEKSLQLDPTNEIAKEMIKKLKQF
;
A
#
# COMPACT_ATOMS: atom_id res chain seq x y z
N MET A 1 -31.05 2.79 52.30
CA MET A 1 -30.63 1.43 51.88
C MET A 1 -30.78 1.19 50.38
N LYS A 2 -31.95 1.43 49.72
CA LYS A 2 -32.12 1.18 48.25
C LYS A 2 -31.09 1.96 47.37
N LYS A 3 -30.79 3.23 47.65
CA LYS A 3 -29.82 4.02 46.86
C LYS A 3 -28.37 3.50 46.98
N ILE A 4 -27.96 3.00 48.14
CA ILE A 4 -26.62 2.45 48.35
C ILE A 4 -26.50 1.12 47.62
N PHE A 5 -27.51 0.29 47.57
CA PHE A 5 -27.54 -0.97 46.84
C PHE A 5 -27.44 -0.78 45.32
N VAL A 6 -28.12 0.24 44.76
CA VAL A 6 -28.09 0.58 43.36
C VAL A 6 -26.68 1.09 42.96
N THR A 7 -26.05 1.93 43.82
CA THR A 7 -24.70 2.44 43.58
C THR A 7 -23.64 1.32 43.63
N LEU A 8 -23.74 0.42 44.61
CA LEU A 8 -22.86 -0.75 44.71
C LEU A 8 -23.01 -1.69 43.49
N PHE A 9 -24.26 -1.92 43.05
CA PHE A 9 -24.54 -2.76 41.90
C PHE A 9 -24.01 -2.14 40.60
N MET A 10 -24.12 -0.81 40.39
CA MET A 10 -23.50 -0.12 39.24
C MET A 10 -21.98 -0.18 39.29
N ILE A 11 -21.36 0.00 40.44
CA ILE A 11 -19.91 -0.13 40.61
C ILE A 11 -19.46 -1.55 40.28
N LEU A 12 -20.16 -2.57 40.75
CA LEU A 12 -19.85 -3.97 40.47
C LEU A 12 -20.01 -4.29 38.98
N LEU A 13 -21.07 -3.74 38.32
CA LEU A 13 -21.32 -3.92 36.92
C LEU A 13 -20.20 -3.27 36.06
N VAL A 14 -19.75 -2.06 36.42
CA VAL A 14 -18.63 -1.38 35.76
C VAL A 14 -17.34 -2.17 35.94
N TYR A 15 -17.06 -2.72 37.12
CA TYR A 15 -15.89 -3.55 37.40
C TYR A 15 -15.92 -4.86 36.56
N THR A 16 -17.07 -5.53 36.49
CA THR A 16 -17.18 -6.80 35.72
C THR A 16 -17.04 -6.57 34.22
N ILE A 17 -17.59 -5.47 33.67
CA ILE A 17 -17.44 -5.08 32.26
C ILE A 17 -16.00 -4.73 31.97
N SER A 18 -15.34 -3.94 32.83
CA SER A 18 -13.93 -3.56 32.69
C SER A 18 -13.01 -4.79 32.73
N PHE A 19 -13.25 -5.74 33.62
CA PHE A 19 -12.46 -6.97 33.74
C PHE A 19 -12.65 -7.91 32.53
N ALA A 20 -13.86 -8.02 32.01
CA ALA A 20 -14.15 -8.81 30.82
C ALA A 20 -13.50 -8.20 29.56
N GLN A 21 -13.53 -6.88 29.41
CA GLN A 21 -12.89 -6.14 28.33
C GLN A 21 -11.37 -6.28 28.40
N GLN A 22 -10.75 -6.14 29.57
CA GLN A 22 -9.31 -6.33 29.76
C GLN A 22 -8.87 -7.76 29.44
N LYS A 23 -9.66 -8.78 29.80
CA LYS A 23 -9.37 -10.18 29.49
C LYS A 23 -9.45 -10.48 27.98
N ASN A 24 -10.44 -9.89 27.28
CA ASN A 24 -10.57 -10.01 25.83
C ASN A 24 -9.42 -9.32 25.10
N THR A 25 -9.02 -8.11 25.52
CA THR A 25 -7.89 -7.37 24.95
C THR A 25 -6.58 -8.16 25.12
N SER A 26 -6.33 -8.73 26.31
CA SER A 26 -5.14 -9.55 26.56
C SER A 26 -5.10 -10.81 25.68
N LYS A 27 -6.24 -11.47 25.46
CA LYS A 27 -6.32 -12.65 24.56
C LYS A 27 -6.01 -12.25 23.12
N LEU A 28 -6.60 -11.17 22.63
CA LEU A 28 -6.40 -10.65 21.29
C LEU A 28 -4.93 -10.25 21.07
N THR A 29 -4.34 -9.49 21.99
CA THR A 29 -2.91 -9.12 21.95
C THR A 29 -2.04 -10.36 21.80
N LYS A 30 -2.29 -11.40 22.61
CA LYS A 30 -1.53 -12.65 22.54
C LYS A 30 -1.69 -13.37 21.19
N GLN A 31 -2.89 -13.37 20.60
CA GLN A 31 -3.10 -13.94 19.27
C GLN A 31 -2.29 -13.22 18.20
N ILE A 32 -2.34 -11.88 18.20
CA ILE A 32 -1.57 -11.05 17.25
C ILE A 32 -0.07 -11.24 17.46
N GLU A 33 0.42 -11.25 18.70
CA GLU A 33 1.85 -11.47 19.00
C GLU A 33 2.33 -12.85 18.56
N THR A 34 1.51 -13.89 18.75
CA THR A 34 1.83 -15.24 18.30
C THR A 34 1.95 -15.27 16.77
N PHE A 35 0.99 -14.68 16.07
CA PHE A 35 1.01 -14.58 14.61
C PHE A 35 2.25 -13.83 14.12
N LEU A 36 2.55 -12.66 14.68
CA LEU A 36 3.70 -11.84 14.29
C LEU A 36 5.04 -12.53 14.58
N THR A 37 5.11 -13.30 15.66
CA THR A 37 6.31 -14.11 15.97
C THR A 37 6.54 -15.19 14.92
N GLU A 38 5.50 -15.86 14.47
CA GLU A 38 5.63 -16.86 13.40
C GLU A 38 5.95 -16.20 12.05
N PHE A 39 5.41 -15.00 11.80
CA PHE A 39 5.69 -14.22 10.60
C PHE A 39 7.17 -13.73 10.57
N GLU A 40 7.73 -13.32 11.72
CA GLU A 40 9.18 -13.03 11.87
C GLU A 40 10.02 -14.27 11.57
N LYS A 41 9.67 -15.44 12.13
CA LYS A 41 10.37 -16.70 11.85
C LYS A 41 10.33 -17.08 10.37
N ALA A 42 9.25 -16.75 9.68
CA ALA A 42 9.12 -16.94 8.24
C ALA A 42 10.03 -16.00 7.42
N GLY A 43 10.52 -14.90 8.00
CA GLY A 43 11.50 -14.00 7.38
C GLY A 43 11.13 -12.53 7.31
N PHE A 44 10.02 -12.12 7.91
CA PHE A 44 9.62 -10.71 8.04
C PHE A 44 10.64 -9.91 8.85
N SER A 45 10.90 -8.69 8.42
CA SER A 45 11.74 -7.72 9.12
C SER A 45 11.13 -6.33 9.01
N GLY A 46 10.83 -5.69 10.14
CA GLY A 46 10.18 -4.39 10.16
C GLY A 46 9.58 -4.04 11.52
N THR A 47 8.59 -3.17 11.53
CA THR A 47 7.82 -2.74 12.70
C THR A 47 6.33 -2.92 12.48
N VAL A 48 5.61 -3.23 13.55
CA VAL A 48 4.14 -3.31 13.54
C VAL A 48 3.60 -2.54 14.73
N LEU A 49 2.60 -1.69 14.49
CA LEU A 49 1.81 -1.02 15.50
C LEU A 49 0.33 -1.37 15.28
N VAL A 50 -0.32 -1.82 16.35
CA VAL A 50 -1.76 -2.11 16.40
C VAL A 50 -2.36 -1.31 17.53
N GLU A 51 -3.36 -0.49 17.21
CA GLU A 51 -4.09 0.32 18.18
C GLU A 51 -5.59 0.07 18.04
N ILE A 52 -6.29 -0.02 19.17
CA ILE A 52 -7.75 -0.15 19.24
C ILE A 52 -8.27 0.76 20.34
N ASP A 53 -9.18 1.69 19.98
CA ASP A 53 -9.86 2.63 20.88
C ASP A 53 -8.89 3.39 21.81
N GLY A 54 -7.80 3.93 21.23
CA GLY A 54 -6.76 4.70 21.94
C GLY A 54 -5.72 3.84 22.64
N ASN A 55 -5.85 2.50 22.67
CA ASN A 55 -4.95 1.60 23.35
C ASN A 55 -3.99 0.91 22.37
N LYS A 56 -2.70 1.17 22.49
CA LYS A 56 -1.69 0.43 21.73
C LYS A 56 -1.60 -1.01 22.26
N LEU A 57 -2.05 -1.99 21.46
CA LEU A 57 -1.91 -3.42 21.77
C LEU A 57 -0.54 -3.94 21.41
N ILE A 58 0.00 -3.48 20.28
CA ILE A 58 1.32 -3.81 19.74
C ILE A 58 2.01 -2.52 19.33
N SER A 59 3.27 -2.35 19.71
CA SER A 59 4.22 -1.40 19.15
C SER A 59 5.59 -2.04 19.26
N LYS A 60 6.03 -2.76 18.19
CA LYS A 60 7.18 -3.66 18.29
C LYS A 60 7.93 -3.78 16.97
N GLY A 61 9.27 -3.96 17.10
CA GLY A 61 10.14 -4.32 15.99
C GLY A 61 10.34 -5.83 15.90
N TYR A 62 10.48 -6.33 14.69
CA TYR A 62 10.73 -7.71 14.29
C TYR A 62 11.92 -7.76 13.33
N GLY A 63 12.73 -8.81 13.41
CA GLY A 63 13.93 -8.93 12.58
C GLY A 63 14.98 -7.84 12.87
N PHE A 64 15.70 -7.42 11.85
CA PHE A 64 16.88 -6.55 12.00
C PHE A 64 16.78 -5.30 11.13
N ARG A 65 17.04 -4.11 11.69
CA ARG A 65 17.23 -2.87 10.92
C ARG A 65 18.57 -2.90 10.16
N ASN A 66 19.53 -3.64 10.71
CA ASN A 66 20.83 -3.92 10.08
C ASN A 66 21.20 -5.38 10.38
N LEU A 67 21.19 -6.21 9.35
CA LEU A 67 21.41 -7.66 9.47
C LEU A 67 22.88 -7.98 9.74
N GLU A 68 23.79 -7.22 9.11
CA GLU A 68 25.24 -7.42 9.24
C GLU A 68 25.73 -7.11 10.65
N LEU A 69 25.23 -6.02 11.23
CA LEU A 69 25.53 -5.61 12.60
C LEU A 69 24.64 -6.29 13.64
N LYS A 70 23.66 -7.09 13.23
CA LYS A 70 22.66 -7.74 14.10
C LYS A 70 21.86 -6.76 14.95
N GLU A 71 21.63 -5.57 14.43
CA GLU A 71 20.84 -4.53 15.11
C GLU A 71 19.35 -4.75 14.86
N LYS A 72 18.60 -4.92 15.94
CA LYS A 72 17.17 -5.21 15.89
C LYS A 72 16.34 -4.00 15.44
N ASN A 73 15.25 -4.26 14.72
CA ASN A 73 14.18 -3.28 14.54
C ASN A 73 13.55 -2.92 15.88
N THR A 74 13.16 -1.66 16.03
CA THR A 74 12.43 -1.12 17.18
C THR A 74 11.34 -0.18 16.66
N PRO A 75 10.33 0.21 17.46
CA PRO A 75 9.33 1.20 17.05
C PRO A 75 9.92 2.55 16.57
N ASN A 76 11.17 2.83 16.97
CA ASN A 76 11.91 4.03 16.56
C ASN A 76 12.74 3.85 15.27
N THR A 77 12.81 2.66 14.71
CA THR A 77 13.49 2.42 13.44
C THR A 77 12.81 3.20 12.32
N ILE A 78 13.62 3.87 11.51
CA ILE A 78 13.17 4.75 10.44
C ILE A 78 13.22 3.99 9.11
N PHE A 79 12.14 4.08 8.33
CA PHE A 79 11.97 3.43 7.04
C PHE A 79 11.58 4.43 5.97
N ASP A 80 11.88 4.14 4.71
CA ASP A 80 11.21 4.77 3.58
C ASP A 80 9.75 4.31 3.56
N ILE A 81 8.82 5.27 3.58
CA ILE A 81 7.38 5.00 3.62
C ILE A 81 6.72 5.01 2.23
N GLY A 82 7.51 5.20 1.18
CA GLY A 82 7.03 5.22 -0.19
C GLY A 82 5.82 6.12 -0.39
N SER A 83 4.80 5.61 -1.06
CA SER A 83 3.58 6.37 -1.41
C SER A 83 2.72 6.80 -0.22
N LEU A 84 2.98 6.39 1.02
CA LEU A 84 2.37 7.05 2.19
C LEU A 84 2.71 8.54 2.25
N THR A 85 3.76 9.00 1.56
CA THR A 85 4.09 10.40 1.32
C THR A 85 2.89 11.20 0.81
N LYS A 86 2.06 10.60 -0.04
CA LYS A 86 0.91 11.27 -0.68
C LYS A 86 -0.12 11.80 0.31
N GLN A 87 -0.26 11.18 1.48
CA GLN A 87 -1.12 11.68 2.55
C GLN A 87 -0.70 13.07 3.03
N PHE A 88 0.61 13.29 3.14
CA PHE A 88 1.14 14.58 3.58
C PHE A 88 0.99 15.63 2.49
N THR A 89 1.27 15.29 1.24
CA THR A 89 1.07 16.19 0.09
C THR A 89 -0.39 16.64 -0.02
N ALA A 90 -1.32 15.71 0.04
CA ALA A 90 -2.76 16.01 -0.01
C ALA A 90 -3.21 16.88 1.18
N SER A 91 -2.74 16.55 2.39
CA SER A 91 -3.04 17.33 3.60
C SER A 91 -2.46 18.74 3.55
N ALA A 92 -1.27 18.91 2.94
CA ALA A 92 -0.65 20.22 2.73
C ALA A 92 -1.46 21.10 1.76
N ILE A 93 -1.95 20.52 0.66
CA ILE A 93 -2.86 21.21 -0.26
C ILE A 93 -4.12 21.67 0.47
N LEU A 94 -4.77 20.79 1.22
CA LEU A 94 -5.97 21.16 1.99
C LEU A 94 -5.67 22.20 3.08
N LYS A 95 -4.48 22.16 3.69
CA LYS A 95 -4.05 23.19 4.65
C LYS A 95 -3.90 24.57 3.98
N LEU A 96 -3.34 24.62 2.77
CA LEU A 96 -3.27 25.86 1.97
C LEU A 96 -4.66 26.33 1.55
N GLU A 97 -5.57 25.42 1.20
CA GLU A 97 -6.97 25.77 0.89
C GLU A 97 -7.69 26.33 2.13
N MET A 98 -7.52 25.75 3.31
CA MET A 98 -8.04 26.30 4.58
C MET A 98 -7.49 27.69 4.89
N GLN A 99 -6.27 28.01 4.43
CA GLN A 99 -5.64 29.33 4.56
C GLN A 99 -6.11 30.31 3.47
N GLY A 100 -6.98 29.91 2.56
CA GLY A 100 -7.46 30.73 1.44
C GLY A 100 -6.39 31.04 0.38
N LYS A 101 -5.27 30.30 0.35
CA LYS A 101 -4.14 30.54 -0.55
C LYS A 101 -4.30 29.89 -1.91
N LEU A 102 -5.09 28.83 -2.00
CA LEU A 102 -5.45 28.12 -3.24
C LEU A 102 -6.85 27.54 -3.11
N SER A 103 -7.38 27.00 -4.20
CA SER A 103 -8.57 26.15 -4.22
C SER A 103 -8.22 24.84 -4.91
N THR A 104 -8.79 23.72 -4.43
CA THR A 104 -8.66 22.43 -5.13
C THR A 104 -9.26 22.45 -6.55
N SER A 105 -10.14 23.41 -6.86
CA SER A 105 -10.66 23.67 -8.21
C SER A 105 -9.75 24.51 -9.10
N ASP A 106 -8.65 25.04 -8.60
CA ASP A 106 -7.71 25.81 -9.42
C ASP A 106 -7.08 24.92 -10.49
N SER A 107 -7.04 25.45 -11.74
CA SER A 107 -6.28 24.81 -12.82
C SER A 107 -4.77 24.94 -12.58
N ILE A 108 -4.01 23.96 -13.06
CA ILE A 108 -2.54 23.98 -13.04
C ILE A 108 -1.95 25.16 -13.80
N THR A 109 -2.69 25.74 -14.76
CA THR A 109 -2.30 26.96 -15.49
C THR A 109 -2.13 28.18 -14.60
N LYS A 110 -2.71 28.18 -13.41
CA LYS A 110 -2.51 29.23 -12.40
C LYS A 110 -1.10 29.21 -11.80
N TYR A 111 -0.45 28.05 -11.86
CA TYR A 111 0.81 27.78 -11.16
C TYR A 111 1.99 27.52 -12.11
N PHE A 112 1.72 27.07 -13.33
CA PHE A 112 2.75 26.74 -14.31
C PHE A 112 2.48 27.46 -15.62
N GLU A 113 3.55 27.98 -16.23
CA GLU A 113 3.52 28.63 -17.53
C GLU A 113 3.62 27.58 -18.66
N ASN A 114 3.25 27.99 -19.87
CA ASN A 114 3.39 27.19 -21.10
C ASN A 114 2.71 25.80 -21.05
N ILE A 115 1.60 25.68 -20.32
CA ILE A 115 0.82 24.43 -20.28
C ILE A 115 0.14 24.22 -21.63
N PRO A 116 0.33 23.04 -22.26
CA PRO A 116 -0.38 22.67 -23.50
C PRO A 116 -1.90 22.68 -23.32
N VAL A 117 -2.60 22.99 -24.43
CA VAL A 117 -4.07 23.16 -24.43
C VAL A 117 -4.79 21.90 -23.90
N ASP A 118 -4.32 20.71 -24.26
CA ASP A 118 -4.88 19.44 -23.79
C ASP A 118 -4.81 19.24 -22.27
N LYS A 119 -3.84 19.88 -21.60
CA LYS A 119 -3.60 19.80 -20.16
C LYS A 119 -4.12 21.02 -19.39
N SER A 120 -4.57 22.08 -20.08
CA SER A 120 -4.95 23.36 -19.47
C SER A 120 -6.15 23.27 -18.53
N THR A 121 -6.97 22.24 -18.65
CA THR A 121 -8.15 22.01 -17.79
C THR A 121 -7.86 21.17 -16.55
N ILE A 122 -6.65 20.62 -16.40
CA ILE A 122 -6.27 19.82 -15.22
C ILE A 122 -6.33 20.72 -13.98
N THR A 123 -7.06 20.27 -12.96
CA THR A 123 -7.18 20.95 -11.67
C THR A 123 -6.34 20.26 -10.58
N ILE A 124 -6.10 20.95 -9.47
CA ILE A 124 -5.51 20.34 -8.26
C ILE A 124 -6.33 19.11 -7.82
N HIS A 125 -7.66 19.21 -7.92
CA HIS A 125 -8.57 18.10 -7.64
C HIS A 125 -8.29 16.87 -8.50
N ASP A 126 -8.10 17.04 -9.82
CA ASP A 126 -7.79 15.94 -10.73
C ASP A 126 -6.43 15.29 -10.42
N LEU A 127 -5.42 16.08 -10.02
CA LEU A 127 -4.12 15.57 -9.60
C LEU A 127 -4.24 14.73 -8.31
N LEU A 128 -4.93 15.25 -7.30
CA LEU A 128 -5.12 14.57 -6.01
C LEU A 128 -5.80 13.20 -6.16
N ARG A 129 -6.64 13.05 -7.17
CA ARG A 129 -7.48 11.86 -7.41
C ARG A 129 -6.99 10.94 -8.51
N HIS A 130 -5.83 11.23 -9.10
CA HIS A 130 -5.30 10.47 -10.22
C HIS A 130 -6.22 10.47 -11.46
N GLN A 131 -6.95 11.56 -11.69
CA GLN A 131 -7.89 11.74 -12.80
C GLN A 131 -7.42 12.76 -13.84
N SER A 132 -6.19 13.22 -13.73
CA SER A 132 -5.61 14.21 -14.62
C SER A 132 -5.37 13.70 -16.05
N GLY A 133 -5.38 12.40 -16.27
CA GLY A 133 -4.95 11.77 -17.54
C GLY A 133 -3.43 11.80 -17.76
N LEU A 134 -2.65 12.36 -16.85
CA LEU A 134 -1.18 12.32 -16.94
C LEU A 134 -0.67 10.88 -16.84
N VAL A 135 0.47 10.62 -17.47
CA VAL A 135 1.17 9.33 -17.33
C VAL A 135 1.52 9.04 -15.88
N GLY A 136 1.66 7.76 -15.52
CA GLY A 136 1.97 7.34 -14.15
C GLY A 136 3.34 7.81 -13.69
N GLU A 137 4.35 7.60 -14.54
CA GLU A 137 5.78 7.85 -14.29
C GLU A 137 6.48 8.28 -15.59
N ILE A 138 7.58 9.01 -15.46
CA ILE A 138 8.44 9.41 -16.61
C ILE A 138 9.90 9.04 -16.40
N GLY A 139 10.24 8.27 -15.39
CA GLY A 139 11.60 7.81 -15.09
C GLY A 139 11.65 7.02 -13.79
N GLU A 140 12.83 6.53 -13.47
CA GLU A 140 13.12 5.77 -12.25
C GLU A 140 13.21 6.70 -11.04
N ASP A 141 12.73 6.30 -9.88
CA ASP A 141 12.66 7.09 -8.62
C ASP A 141 13.96 7.83 -8.27
N TYR A 142 15.11 7.19 -8.48
CA TYR A 142 16.42 7.72 -8.13
C TYR A 142 17.24 8.17 -9.34
N ALA A 143 16.65 8.21 -10.54
CA ALA A 143 17.33 8.72 -11.73
C ALA A 143 17.47 10.24 -11.65
N PRO A 144 18.68 10.79 -11.88
CA PRO A 144 18.86 12.24 -11.92
C PRO A 144 18.08 12.87 -13.07
N ILE A 145 17.34 13.92 -12.77
CA ILE A 145 16.64 14.74 -13.75
C ILE A 145 16.62 16.19 -13.27
N SER A 146 16.75 17.16 -14.17
CA SER A 146 16.49 18.54 -13.84
C SER A 146 14.99 18.83 -13.79
N ASP A 147 14.57 19.82 -13.02
CA ASP A 147 13.17 20.23 -12.94
C ASP A 147 12.64 20.65 -14.33
N GLN A 148 13.47 21.29 -15.14
CA GLN A 148 13.11 21.69 -16.50
C GLN A 148 12.91 20.48 -17.40
N ASP A 149 13.85 19.51 -17.42
CA ASP A 149 13.72 18.31 -18.24
C ASP A 149 12.52 17.45 -17.83
N PHE A 150 12.24 17.40 -16.51
CA PHE A 150 11.03 16.74 -15.99
C PHE A 150 9.77 17.40 -16.55
N MET A 151 9.65 18.72 -16.41
CA MET A 151 8.49 19.47 -16.90
C MET A 151 8.37 19.38 -18.42
N ASP A 152 9.45 19.52 -19.16
CA ASP A 152 9.44 19.39 -20.62
C ASP A 152 8.99 18.01 -21.09
N THR A 153 9.45 16.95 -20.44
CA THR A 153 9.06 15.57 -20.74
C THR A 153 7.57 15.37 -20.43
N LEU A 154 7.12 15.85 -19.28
CA LEU A 154 5.72 15.77 -18.87
C LEU A 154 4.80 16.53 -19.85
N MET A 155 5.16 17.75 -20.21
CA MET A 155 4.33 18.58 -21.09
C MET A 155 4.23 18.02 -22.52
N LYS A 156 5.25 17.28 -22.98
CA LYS A 156 5.25 16.58 -24.28
C LYS A 156 4.52 15.23 -24.25
N SER A 157 4.33 14.64 -23.07
CA SER A 157 3.65 13.33 -22.96
C SER A 157 2.16 13.46 -23.30
N PRO A 158 1.56 12.51 -24.05
CA PRO A 158 0.12 12.54 -24.31
C PRO A 158 -0.67 12.21 -23.05
N LEU A 159 -1.88 12.77 -22.94
CA LEU A 159 -2.83 12.31 -21.93
C LEU A 159 -3.28 10.88 -22.24
N GLN A 160 -3.41 10.06 -21.21
CA GLN A 160 -3.84 8.67 -21.31
C GLN A 160 -5.38 8.57 -21.49
N PHE A 161 -6.09 9.58 -21.00
CA PHE A 161 -7.53 9.76 -21.15
C PHE A 161 -7.90 11.24 -20.96
N LYS A 162 -9.13 11.60 -21.29
CA LYS A 162 -9.65 12.97 -21.08
C LYS A 162 -9.73 13.27 -19.59
N VAL A 163 -9.26 14.46 -19.18
CA VAL A 163 -9.28 14.94 -17.80
C VAL A 163 -10.64 14.67 -17.13
N GLY A 164 -10.62 14.07 -15.96
CA GLY A 164 -11.80 13.79 -15.14
C GLY A 164 -12.64 12.59 -15.56
N THR A 165 -12.29 11.84 -16.65
CA THR A 165 -13.14 10.77 -17.16
C THR A 165 -12.75 9.36 -16.75
N ASP A 166 -11.50 9.17 -16.26
CA ASP A 166 -10.99 7.85 -15.88
C ASP A 166 -9.94 7.99 -14.76
N PHE A 167 -9.33 6.90 -14.36
CA PHE A 167 -8.36 6.79 -13.28
C PHE A 167 -7.06 6.14 -13.76
N LEU A 168 -5.92 6.81 -13.51
CA LEU A 168 -4.59 6.23 -13.64
C LEU A 168 -3.71 6.75 -12.51
N TYR A 169 -3.27 5.86 -11.62
CA TYR A 169 -2.37 6.22 -10.53
C TYR A 169 -1.11 6.90 -11.08
N SER A 170 -0.90 8.17 -10.70
CA SER A 170 0.16 9.01 -11.24
C SER A 170 1.02 9.60 -10.12
N ASN A 171 2.26 9.14 -10.01
CA ASN A 171 3.28 9.73 -9.15
C ASN A 171 3.56 11.17 -9.56
N ILE A 172 3.60 11.43 -10.87
CA ILE A 172 3.83 12.75 -11.46
C ILE A 172 2.82 13.80 -10.98
N GLY A 173 1.54 13.43 -10.88
CA GLY A 173 0.51 14.32 -10.37
C GLY A 173 0.84 14.84 -8.97
N TYR A 174 1.37 13.99 -8.11
CA TYR A 174 1.78 14.38 -6.76
C TYR A 174 3.08 15.17 -6.73
N SER A 175 3.99 14.97 -7.67
CA SER A 175 5.17 15.84 -7.84
C SER A 175 4.76 17.24 -8.24
N LEU A 176 3.79 17.41 -9.14
CA LEU A 176 3.23 18.73 -9.46
C LEU A 176 2.56 19.39 -8.23
N LEU A 177 1.83 18.61 -7.41
CA LEU A 177 1.23 19.14 -6.17
C LEU A 177 2.30 19.65 -5.19
N ALA A 178 3.43 18.94 -5.06
CA ALA A 178 4.54 19.41 -4.23
C ALA A 178 5.14 20.72 -4.74
N LEU A 179 5.31 20.87 -6.05
CA LEU A 179 5.75 22.14 -6.65
C LEU A 179 4.72 23.27 -6.45
N ILE A 180 3.42 22.98 -6.50
CA ILE A 180 2.36 23.95 -6.19
C ILE A 180 2.46 24.38 -4.73
N ILE A 181 2.71 23.47 -3.80
CA ILE A 181 2.90 23.79 -2.37
C ILE A 181 4.05 24.78 -2.20
N GLU A 182 5.19 24.56 -2.86
CA GLU A 182 6.33 25.48 -2.81
C GLU A 182 6.00 26.87 -3.36
N LYS A 183 5.39 26.92 -4.54
CA LYS A 183 5.00 28.18 -5.21
C LYS A 183 4.02 29.01 -4.38
N VAL A 184 3.04 28.37 -3.76
CA VAL A 184 1.98 29.04 -3.01
C VAL A 184 2.42 29.42 -1.60
N SER A 185 3.25 28.61 -0.97
CA SER A 185 3.71 28.85 0.41
C SER A 185 4.95 29.77 0.48
N GLY A 186 5.78 29.78 -0.55
CA GLY A 186 7.10 30.44 -0.56
C GLY A 186 8.15 29.69 0.28
N LEU A 187 7.82 28.48 0.77
CA LEU A 187 8.72 27.59 1.53
C LEU A 187 9.10 26.39 0.66
N THR A 188 10.20 25.73 1.00
CA THR A 188 10.43 24.39 0.40
C THR A 188 9.31 23.45 0.84
N TYR A 189 8.99 22.46 0.01
CA TYR A 189 7.95 21.46 0.29
C TYR A 189 8.15 20.81 1.67
N GLU A 190 9.36 20.32 1.96
CA GLU A 190 9.67 19.69 3.24
C GLU A 190 9.52 20.66 4.42
N GLN A 191 9.95 21.93 4.26
CA GLN A 191 9.79 22.95 5.30
C GLN A 191 8.31 23.23 5.57
N TYR A 192 7.49 23.34 4.51
CA TYR A 192 6.06 23.54 4.67
C TYR A 192 5.39 22.37 5.41
N LEU A 193 5.72 21.12 5.04
CA LEU A 193 5.22 19.94 5.75
C LEU A 193 5.65 19.91 7.21
N TYR A 194 6.92 20.21 7.47
CA TYR A 194 7.44 20.24 8.83
C TYR A 194 6.70 21.24 9.72
N GLU A 195 6.56 22.48 9.26
CA GLU A 195 5.97 23.56 10.06
C GLU A 195 4.45 23.40 10.25
N ASN A 196 3.74 22.91 9.22
CA ASN A 196 2.29 22.91 9.19
C ASN A 196 1.64 21.54 9.50
N LEU A 197 2.38 20.44 9.35
CA LEU A 197 1.85 19.10 9.57
C LEU A 197 2.65 18.34 10.64
N TRP A 198 3.94 18.13 10.46
CA TRP A 198 4.71 17.21 11.29
C TRP A 198 5.00 17.75 12.69
N LYS A 199 5.53 18.96 12.80
CA LYS A 199 5.82 19.60 14.09
C LYS A 199 4.56 19.76 14.95
N PRO A 200 3.43 20.27 14.43
CA PRO A 200 2.18 20.35 15.20
C PRO A 200 1.61 18.97 15.58
N SER A 201 1.92 17.92 14.82
CA SER A 201 1.57 16.52 15.14
C SER A 201 2.53 15.85 16.12
N GLY A 202 3.63 16.53 16.51
CA GLY A 202 4.68 15.95 17.35
C GLY A 202 5.55 14.89 16.65
N MET A 203 5.59 14.90 15.31
CA MET A 203 6.41 13.99 14.51
C MET A 203 7.84 14.53 14.43
N GLU A 204 8.77 13.85 15.08
CA GLU A 204 10.16 14.30 15.24
C GLU A 204 11.14 13.54 14.34
N LYS A 205 10.69 12.45 13.73
CA LYS A 205 11.52 11.52 12.92
C LYS A 205 10.92 11.28 11.55
N THR A 206 10.29 12.31 10.97
CA THR A 206 9.62 12.24 9.68
C THR A 206 10.11 13.34 8.76
N GLY A 207 10.48 13.01 7.52
CA GLY A 207 10.92 13.95 6.49
C GLY A 207 11.86 13.32 5.47
N TYR A 208 12.40 14.12 4.56
CA TYR A 208 13.46 13.72 3.64
C TYR A 208 14.85 13.91 4.28
N SER A 209 15.09 15.10 4.79
CA SER A 209 16.37 15.55 5.38
C SER A 209 16.18 16.26 6.73
N ARG A 210 14.95 16.60 7.10
CA ARG A 210 14.57 17.25 8.35
C ARG A 210 13.54 16.38 9.11
N PRO A 211 13.67 16.26 10.46
CA PRO A 211 14.77 16.74 11.28
C PRO A 211 16.08 16.02 10.93
N ASN A 212 17.23 16.48 11.47
CA ASN A 212 18.48 15.72 11.39
C ASN A 212 18.24 14.33 12.00
N PHE A 213 18.07 13.35 11.15
CA PHE A 213 17.87 11.97 11.59
C PHE A 213 19.15 11.46 12.24
N ASP A 214 18.99 10.72 13.32
CA ASP A 214 20.01 9.78 13.72
C ASP A 214 20.08 8.69 12.62
N THR A 215 21.11 8.77 11.80
CA THR A 215 21.29 7.87 10.65
C THR A 215 21.44 6.42 11.05
N ASP A 216 21.79 6.15 12.33
CA ASP A 216 21.88 4.79 12.87
C ASP A 216 20.48 4.17 13.06
N LEU A 217 19.44 4.99 13.22
CA LEU A 217 18.07 4.52 13.29
C LEU A 217 17.47 4.18 11.92
N ILE A 218 18.08 4.64 10.82
CA ILE A 218 17.58 4.34 9.47
C ILE A 218 17.91 2.88 9.12
N ALA A 219 16.87 2.14 8.76
CA ALA A 219 17.00 0.75 8.39
C ALA A 219 17.81 0.58 7.09
N VAL A 220 18.64 -0.43 7.03
CA VAL A 220 19.24 -0.94 5.79
C VAL A 220 18.18 -1.74 5.05
N GLY A 221 18.00 -1.46 3.78
CA GLY A 221 17.08 -2.17 2.92
C GLY A 221 17.69 -3.47 2.36
N TYR A 222 16.87 -4.52 2.32
CA TYR A 222 17.27 -5.83 1.81
C TYR A 222 16.33 -6.31 0.72
N GLY A 223 16.86 -6.50 -0.45
CA GLY A 223 16.17 -7.16 -1.54
C GLY A 223 16.07 -8.67 -1.34
N LYS A 224 15.60 -9.35 -2.37
CA LYS A 224 15.47 -10.80 -2.38
C LYS A 224 16.81 -11.48 -1.99
N ASN A 225 16.74 -12.56 -1.21
CA ASN A 225 17.89 -13.28 -0.67
C ASN A 225 18.84 -12.45 0.21
N ASN A 226 18.31 -11.42 0.88
CA ASN A 226 19.07 -10.48 1.70
C ASN A 226 20.18 -9.72 0.93
N ILE A 227 20.00 -9.50 -0.38
CA ILE A 227 20.91 -8.62 -1.13
C ILE A 227 20.78 -7.23 -0.55
N ILE A 228 21.90 -6.68 -0.09
CA ILE A 228 21.94 -5.33 0.51
C ILE A 228 21.58 -4.30 -0.57
N TRP A 229 20.52 -3.53 -0.33
CA TRP A 229 20.17 -2.38 -1.14
C TRP A 229 20.79 -1.09 -0.59
N GLY A 230 21.04 -1.04 0.72
CA GLY A 230 21.58 0.10 1.43
C GLY A 230 20.50 0.96 2.12
N LYS A 231 20.88 2.14 2.63
CA LYS A 231 19.97 3.08 3.23
C LYS A 231 19.37 4.03 2.17
N PRO A 232 18.13 4.52 2.32
CA PRO A 232 17.55 5.52 1.41
C PRO A 232 18.42 6.77 1.28
N THR A 233 19.04 7.22 2.38
CA THR A 233 19.94 8.39 2.43
C THR A 233 21.27 8.22 1.70
N GLU A 234 21.63 7.01 1.32
CA GLU A 234 22.83 6.71 0.50
C GLU A 234 22.54 6.82 -1.01
N LYS A 235 21.27 7.01 -1.39
CA LYS A 235 20.89 7.19 -2.79
C LYS A 235 21.20 8.61 -3.25
N LYS A 236 21.50 8.73 -4.52
CA LYS A 236 21.75 10.05 -5.13
C LYS A 236 20.43 10.82 -5.18
N TRP A 237 20.33 11.84 -4.36
CA TRP A 237 19.27 12.85 -4.41
C TRP A 237 19.86 14.17 -4.91
N ASN A 238 18.99 15.07 -5.29
CA ASN A 238 19.38 16.47 -5.45
C ASN A 238 19.80 17.03 -4.07
N ILE A 239 20.55 18.15 -4.05
CA ILE A 239 21.24 18.67 -2.83
C ILE A 239 20.32 18.80 -1.60
N LYS A 240 19.00 18.93 -1.78
CA LYS A 240 18.06 19.21 -0.68
C LYS A 240 16.81 18.35 -0.65
N ALA A 241 16.52 17.57 -1.69
CA ALA A 241 15.31 16.78 -1.82
C ALA A 241 15.49 15.69 -2.88
N PRO A 242 14.63 14.66 -2.96
CA PRO A 242 14.58 13.74 -4.09
C PRO A 242 14.39 14.50 -5.41
N PHE A 243 14.79 13.86 -6.52
CA PHE A 243 14.41 14.33 -7.86
C PHE A 243 12.89 14.27 -8.04
N LEU A 244 12.35 15.01 -9.00
CA LEU A 244 10.91 15.12 -9.22
C LEU A 244 10.23 13.79 -9.55
N HIS A 245 10.97 12.74 -9.93
CA HIS A 245 10.43 11.37 -10.05
C HIS A 245 9.83 10.87 -8.72
N LEU A 246 10.40 11.27 -7.57
CA LEU A 246 10.01 10.80 -6.24
C LEU A 246 9.47 11.93 -5.34
N PHE A 247 9.78 13.20 -5.66
CA PHE A 247 9.43 14.35 -4.85
C PHE A 247 7.92 14.54 -4.69
N GLY A 248 7.44 14.58 -3.46
CA GLY A 248 6.02 14.77 -3.14
C GLY A 248 5.13 13.54 -3.32
N ASN A 249 5.61 12.50 -3.98
CA ASN A 249 4.87 11.27 -4.21
C ASN A 249 5.38 10.05 -3.42
N GLY A 250 6.66 10.07 -3.00
CA GLY A 250 7.34 8.99 -2.26
C GLY A 250 8.58 9.49 -1.54
N GLY A 251 9.35 8.57 -0.96
CA GLY A 251 10.69 8.77 -0.41
C GLY A 251 10.77 9.48 0.95
N ILE A 252 9.67 9.89 1.57
CA ILE A 252 9.68 10.38 2.95
C ILE A 252 10.10 9.23 3.87
N LEU A 253 10.96 9.56 4.84
CA LEU A 253 11.39 8.66 5.90
C LEU A 253 10.52 8.89 7.13
N SER A 254 10.13 7.80 7.81
CA SER A 254 9.35 7.88 9.06
C SER A 254 9.49 6.61 9.89
N ASN A 255 8.91 6.59 11.07
CA ASN A 255 8.76 5.41 11.92
C ASN A 255 7.31 5.17 12.33
N SER A 256 7.00 4.00 12.88
CA SER A 256 5.64 3.65 13.26
C SER A 256 5.03 4.55 14.33
N GLU A 257 5.84 5.09 15.24
CA GLU A 257 5.37 5.99 16.29
C GLU A 257 4.96 7.36 15.75
N ASP A 258 5.74 7.92 14.82
CA ASP A 258 5.38 9.20 14.20
C ASP A 258 4.16 9.05 13.29
N MET A 259 4.06 7.95 12.51
CA MET A 259 2.86 7.67 11.73
C MET A 259 1.63 7.48 12.61
N PHE A 260 1.80 6.95 13.83
CA PHE A 260 0.71 6.89 14.80
C PHE A 260 0.30 8.29 15.32
N LYS A 261 1.27 9.17 15.61
CA LYS A 261 0.97 10.57 15.96
C LYS A 261 0.24 11.29 14.82
N TRP A 262 0.62 11.01 13.57
CA TRP A 262 -0.11 11.49 12.40
C TRP A 262 -1.55 11.01 12.38
N HIS A 263 -1.77 9.71 12.60
CA HIS A 263 -3.12 9.16 12.74
C HIS A 263 -3.95 9.91 13.79
N ILE A 264 -3.40 10.12 14.99
CA ILE A 264 -4.08 10.86 16.06
C ILE A 264 -4.42 12.29 15.63
N SER A 265 -3.49 12.98 14.94
CA SER A 265 -3.72 14.33 14.43
C SER A 265 -4.87 14.40 13.41
N LEU A 266 -5.06 13.35 12.61
CA LEU A 266 -6.18 13.24 11.68
C LEU A 266 -7.51 12.90 12.39
N MET A 267 -7.49 12.40 13.63
CA MET A 267 -8.70 12.17 14.43
C MET A 267 -9.21 13.45 15.11
N THR A 268 -8.41 14.51 15.13
CA THR A 268 -8.72 15.81 15.73
C THR A 268 -8.74 16.91 14.69
N GLU A 269 -9.11 18.14 15.06
CA GLU A 269 -9.03 19.31 14.18
C GLU A 269 -7.70 20.09 14.31
N ASN A 270 -6.69 19.49 14.88
CA ASN A 270 -5.40 20.12 15.14
C ASN A 270 -4.70 20.57 13.84
N ILE A 271 -4.79 19.77 12.81
CA ILE A 271 -4.14 20.00 11.51
C ILE A 271 -5.16 20.41 10.45
N LEU A 272 -6.19 19.60 10.26
CA LEU A 272 -7.24 19.81 9.27
C LEU A 272 -8.61 19.95 9.96
N SER A 273 -9.43 20.89 9.49
CA SER A 273 -10.82 20.99 9.91
C SER A 273 -11.63 19.76 9.50
N ASN A 274 -12.82 19.56 10.09
CA ASN A 274 -13.69 18.46 9.69
C ASN A 274 -14.08 18.54 8.22
N GLU A 275 -14.33 19.76 7.68
CA GLU A 275 -14.59 19.96 6.25
C GLU A 275 -13.42 19.52 5.36
N ALA A 276 -12.18 19.86 5.74
CA ALA A 276 -11.00 19.44 5.01
C ALA A 276 -10.82 17.91 5.07
N LYS A 277 -11.12 17.28 6.22
CA LYS A 277 -11.07 15.83 6.37
C LYS A 277 -12.16 15.13 5.55
N GLU A 278 -13.34 15.73 5.43
CA GLU A 278 -14.36 15.20 4.52
C GLU A 278 -13.89 15.21 3.07
N LYS A 279 -13.26 16.29 2.62
CA LYS A 279 -12.62 16.32 1.29
C LYS A 279 -11.49 15.29 1.18
N LEU A 280 -10.68 15.11 2.23
CA LEU A 280 -9.56 14.17 2.26
C LEU A 280 -10.03 12.72 2.02
N TYR A 281 -11.19 12.35 2.54
CA TYR A 281 -11.76 10.99 2.46
C TYR A 281 -12.99 10.90 1.55
N HIS A 282 -13.38 12.02 0.90
CA HIS A 282 -14.59 12.03 0.09
C HIS A 282 -14.48 11.02 -1.07
N PRO A 283 -15.39 10.04 -1.11
CA PRO A 283 -15.40 9.03 -2.14
C PRO A 283 -15.91 9.62 -3.46
N SER A 284 -15.00 10.10 -4.26
CA SER A 284 -15.39 10.92 -5.39
C SER A 284 -15.43 10.23 -6.75
N ILE A 285 -14.59 9.31 -7.09
CA ILE A 285 -14.76 8.40 -8.24
C ILE A 285 -14.16 7.06 -7.85
N ARG A 286 -14.81 5.99 -8.20
CA ARG A 286 -14.29 4.63 -8.05
C ARG A 286 -13.11 4.49 -8.99
N ALA A 287 -12.03 3.89 -8.50
CA ALA A 287 -10.90 3.48 -9.34
C ALA A 287 -11.38 2.53 -10.47
N ASN A 288 -12.54 1.88 -10.20
CA ASN A 288 -13.28 1.05 -11.12
C ASN A 288 -14.77 1.18 -10.73
N GLU A 289 -15.71 1.35 -11.67
CA GLU A 289 -17.15 1.57 -11.40
C GLU A 289 -17.80 0.47 -10.53
N ASN A 290 -17.19 -0.70 -10.48
CA ASN A 290 -17.68 -1.86 -9.72
C ASN A 290 -16.84 -2.18 -8.46
N SER A 291 -15.82 -1.38 -8.15
CA SER A 291 -15.03 -1.54 -6.94
C SER A 291 -15.74 -0.93 -5.72
N ASN A 292 -15.72 -1.63 -4.58
CA ASN A 292 -16.06 -1.05 -3.29
C ASN A 292 -14.99 -0.06 -2.80
N SER A 293 -13.88 0.08 -3.55
CA SER A 293 -12.76 0.95 -3.28
C SER A 293 -12.83 2.21 -4.12
N ILE A 294 -12.49 3.34 -3.51
CA ILE A 294 -12.49 4.66 -4.11
C ILE A 294 -11.19 5.34 -3.72
N TYR A 295 -10.43 5.85 -4.71
CA TYR A 295 -9.26 6.65 -4.40
C TYR A 295 -9.67 8.09 -4.08
N ALA A 296 -9.41 8.51 -2.86
CA ALA A 296 -9.61 9.86 -2.35
C ALA A 296 -8.29 10.67 -2.42
N TYR A 297 -8.09 11.68 -1.60
CA TYR A 297 -6.88 12.50 -1.62
C TYR A 297 -5.72 11.81 -0.86
N GLY A 298 -4.95 10.97 -1.58
CA GLY A 298 -3.84 10.20 -1.00
C GLY A 298 -4.26 9.01 -0.14
N TRP A 299 -5.51 8.56 -0.28
CA TRP A 299 -6.08 7.43 0.44
C TRP A 299 -6.98 6.58 -0.45
N ASP A 300 -6.93 5.28 -0.24
CA ASP A 300 -7.95 4.34 -0.69
C ASP A 300 -9.02 4.22 0.39
N VAL A 301 -10.28 4.41 0.01
CA VAL A 301 -11.43 4.30 0.91
C VAL A 301 -12.28 3.14 0.46
N TYR A 302 -12.40 2.13 1.32
CA TYR A 302 -13.10 0.88 1.03
C TYR A 302 -14.26 0.68 2.00
N LYS A 303 -15.46 0.40 1.48
CA LYS A 303 -16.62 0.04 2.29
C LYS A 303 -16.56 -1.43 2.67
N THR A 304 -16.41 -1.71 3.97
CA THR A 304 -16.30 -3.07 4.51
C THR A 304 -17.64 -3.80 4.50
N ASN A 305 -17.61 -5.13 4.63
CA ASN A 305 -18.80 -5.96 4.82
C ASN A 305 -19.52 -5.71 6.17
N ARG A 306 -18.89 -4.98 7.08
CA ARG A 306 -19.49 -4.52 8.36
C ARG A 306 -20.26 -3.20 8.21
N ASN A 307 -20.37 -2.66 6.99
CA ASN A 307 -20.98 -1.37 6.65
C ASN A 307 -20.25 -0.17 7.27
N THR A 308 -18.96 -0.30 7.51
CA THR A 308 -18.02 0.71 7.98
C THR A 308 -17.01 1.04 6.89
N TYR A 309 -16.09 1.98 7.14
CA TYR A 309 -15.08 2.35 6.16
C TYR A 309 -13.66 2.03 6.64
N ARG A 310 -12.89 1.39 5.75
CA ARG A 310 -11.44 1.30 5.85
C ARG A 310 -10.82 2.41 5.01
N VAL A 311 -9.99 3.22 5.63
CA VAL A 311 -9.16 4.24 4.99
C VAL A 311 -7.73 3.72 5.00
N TRP A 312 -7.13 3.52 3.83
CA TRP A 312 -5.90 2.79 3.69
C TRP A 312 -5.00 3.38 2.59
N HIS A 313 -3.71 3.28 2.79
CA HIS A 313 -2.73 3.41 1.72
C HIS A 313 -1.50 2.59 2.07
N ASN A 314 -0.80 2.10 1.06
CA ASN A 314 0.51 1.50 1.19
C ASN A 314 1.56 2.31 0.43
N GLY A 315 2.82 1.99 0.67
CA GLY A 315 3.95 2.57 -0.04
C GLY A 315 5.05 1.54 -0.21
N THR A 316 5.72 1.57 -1.36
CA THR A 316 6.87 0.72 -1.61
C THR A 316 7.81 1.36 -2.64
N ASN A 317 9.10 1.08 -2.51
CA ASN A 317 10.11 1.26 -3.53
C ASN A 317 10.70 -0.09 -3.98
N ASN A 318 9.90 -1.18 -3.89
CA ASN A 318 10.26 -2.58 -4.14
C ASN A 318 11.25 -3.20 -3.13
N ILE A 319 11.79 -2.44 -2.19
CA ILE A 319 12.67 -2.88 -1.10
C ILE A 319 12.00 -2.64 0.24
N PHE A 320 11.71 -1.37 0.54
CA PHE A 320 10.91 -0.97 1.69
C PHE A 320 9.43 -1.12 1.37
N TYR A 321 8.66 -1.43 2.38
CA TYR A 321 7.20 -1.45 2.33
C TYR A 321 6.64 -0.78 3.57
N ALA A 322 5.66 0.08 3.41
CA ALA A 322 4.91 0.66 4.50
C ALA A 322 3.41 0.58 4.23
N ASP A 323 2.62 0.44 5.27
CA ASP A 323 1.17 0.29 5.18
C ASP A 323 0.53 1.00 6.38
N CYS A 324 -0.48 1.82 6.11
CA CYS A 324 -1.29 2.48 7.12
C CYS A 324 -2.77 2.20 6.83
N MET A 325 -3.38 1.39 7.70
CA MET A 325 -4.77 0.95 7.57
C MET A 325 -5.58 1.43 8.78
N ARG A 326 -6.65 2.15 8.52
CA ARG A 326 -7.48 2.80 9.53
C ARG A 326 -8.93 2.38 9.36
N PHE A 327 -9.51 1.81 10.39
CA PHE A 327 -10.94 1.53 10.51
C PHE A 327 -11.53 2.57 11.45
N ILE A 328 -12.00 3.67 10.87
CA ILE A 328 -12.34 4.90 11.62
C ILE A 328 -13.51 4.63 12.57
N ASP A 329 -14.57 3.95 12.09
CA ASP A 329 -15.77 3.65 12.88
C ASP A 329 -15.47 2.68 14.02
N GLU A 330 -14.55 1.73 13.82
CA GLU A 330 -14.11 0.76 14.81
C GLU A 330 -12.90 1.25 15.63
N LYS A 331 -12.47 2.50 15.43
CA LYS A 331 -11.33 3.10 16.14
C LYS A 331 -10.12 2.17 16.19
N THR A 332 -9.77 1.59 15.04
CA THR A 332 -8.68 0.63 14.94
C THR A 332 -7.67 1.09 13.89
N THR A 333 -6.40 1.09 14.25
CA THR A 333 -5.29 1.51 13.37
C THR A 333 -4.19 0.48 13.36
N LEU A 334 -3.78 0.11 12.15
CA LEU A 334 -2.69 -0.81 11.87
C LEU A 334 -1.63 -0.06 11.06
N ILE A 335 -0.39 -0.06 11.56
CA ILE A 335 0.76 0.53 10.87
C ILE A 335 1.84 -0.54 10.77
N LEU A 336 2.31 -0.75 9.55
CA LEU A 336 3.34 -1.71 9.21
C LEU A 336 4.45 -0.99 8.44
N MET A 337 5.70 -1.28 8.77
CA MET A 337 6.86 -0.87 7.99
C MET A 337 7.83 -2.02 7.88
N SER A 338 8.44 -2.22 6.71
CA SER A 338 9.39 -3.29 6.44
C SER A 338 10.59 -2.76 5.66
N ASN A 339 11.77 -3.24 6.00
CA ASN A 339 13.02 -2.95 5.29
C ASN A 339 13.48 -4.11 4.40
N LYS A 340 12.58 -5.07 4.15
CA LYS A 340 12.95 -6.28 3.42
C LYS A 340 11.86 -6.72 2.48
N THR A 341 12.24 -7.01 1.23
CA THR A 341 11.35 -7.69 0.28
C THR A 341 11.04 -9.09 0.79
N PHE A 342 9.82 -9.30 1.27
CA PHE A 342 9.35 -10.58 1.81
C PHE A 342 7.92 -10.85 1.34
N GLN A 343 7.65 -12.09 0.94
CA GLN A 343 6.33 -12.51 0.47
C GLN A 343 5.27 -12.37 1.57
N GLY A 344 4.15 -11.77 1.25
CA GLY A 344 3.02 -11.60 2.16
C GLY A 344 3.15 -10.41 3.11
N THR A 345 4.20 -9.59 3.01
CA THR A 345 4.28 -8.34 3.78
C THR A 345 3.10 -7.43 3.48
N ASP A 346 2.66 -7.37 2.24
CA ASP A 346 1.49 -6.63 1.76
C ASP A 346 0.15 -7.16 2.32
N GLN A 347 0.11 -8.41 2.76
CA GLN A 347 -1.07 -9.04 3.35
C GLN A 347 -1.10 -8.96 4.89
N LEU A 348 0.02 -8.58 5.53
CA LEU A 348 0.16 -8.69 6.98
C LEU A 348 -0.91 -7.90 7.76
N ASN A 349 -1.17 -6.64 7.38
CA ASN A 349 -2.21 -5.84 8.03
C ASN A 349 -3.63 -6.38 7.75
N PHE A 350 -3.87 -6.97 6.58
CA PHE A 350 -5.15 -7.63 6.30
C PHE A 350 -5.35 -8.87 7.18
N GLU A 351 -4.31 -9.68 7.39
CA GLU A 351 -4.35 -10.82 8.31
C GLU A 351 -4.60 -10.38 9.76
N ILE A 352 -3.94 -9.30 10.23
CA ILE A 352 -4.18 -8.72 11.55
C ILE A 352 -5.62 -8.21 11.65
N ALA A 353 -6.13 -7.52 10.64
CA ALA A 353 -7.52 -7.05 10.61
C ALA A 353 -8.51 -8.21 10.71
N LYS A 354 -8.29 -9.34 10.02
CA LYS A 354 -9.13 -10.54 10.14
C LYS A 354 -9.05 -11.14 11.55
N ILE A 355 -7.86 -11.21 12.17
CA ILE A 355 -7.73 -11.65 13.58
C ILE A 355 -8.58 -10.78 14.51
N ILE A 356 -8.65 -9.46 14.27
CA ILE A 356 -9.40 -8.51 15.08
C ILE A 356 -10.92 -8.66 14.86
N PHE A 357 -11.35 -8.75 13.60
CA PHE A 357 -12.76 -8.57 13.22
C PHE A 357 -13.51 -9.87 12.94
N GLU A 358 -12.81 -10.98 12.69
CA GLU A 358 -13.43 -12.25 12.33
C GLU A 358 -13.31 -13.28 13.46
N LYS A 359 -14.45 -13.86 13.88
CA LYS A 359 -14.45 -14.90 14.91
C LYS A 359 -13.76 -16.16 14.41
N ASN A 360 -12.87 -16.72 15.23
CA ASN A 360 -12.17 -17.99 14.97
C ASN A 360 -11.29 -17.98 13.70
N TYR A 361 -10.87 -16.80 13.25
CA TYR A 361 -9.97 -16.70 12.12
C TYR A 361 -8.59 -17.32 12.44
N THR A 362 -8.07 -18.10 11.52
CA THR A 362 -6.71 -18.65 11.60
C THR A 362 -5.87 -17.98 10.53
N PRO A 363 -4.88 -17.14 10.91
CA PRO A 363 -4.10 -16.39 9.96
C PRO A 363 -3.15 -17.28 9.16
N THR A 364 -2.87 -16.86 7.93
CA THR A 364 -1.94 -17.55 7.04
C THR A 364 -0.52 -17.06 7.29
N ILE A 365 0.39 -17.99 7.59
CA ILE A 365 1.82 -17.70 7.66
C ILE A 365 2.44 -18.02 6.30
N PRO A 366 3.09 -17.06 5.62
CA PRO A 366 3.84 -17.35 4.41
C PRO A 366 4.93 -18.37 4.70
N LYS A 367 5.03 -19.38 3.85
CA LYS A 367 6.15 -20.32 3.92
C LYS A 367 7.43 -19.58 3.54
N PRO A 368 8.54 -19.70 4.28
CA PRO A 368 9.80 -19.09 3.90
C PRO A 368 10.16 -19.46 2.48
N ASP A 369 10.54 -18.47 1.68
CA ASP A 369 11.03 -18.71 0.32
C ASP A 369 12.27 -19.57 0.38
N ASN A 370 12.10 -20.86 0.22
CA ASN A 370 13.21 -21.79 0.09
C ASN A 370 13.89 -21.52 -1.26
N LYS A 371 15.19 -21.14 -1.23
CA LYS A 371 16.00 -20.95 -2.45
C LYS A 371 15.83 -22.10 -3.44
N THR A 372 15.64 -23.32 -2.94
CA THR A 372 15.32 -24.52 -3.72
C THR A 372 14.01 -24.37 -4.49
N ASN A 373 12.94 -23.84 -3.85
CA ASN A 373 11.65 -23.63 -4.49
C ASN A 373 11.68 -22.47 -5.49
N GLN A 374 12.47 -21.43 -5.22
CA GLN A 374 12.69 -20.36 -6.20
C GLN A 374 13.37 -20.84 -7.47
N ILE A 375 14.49 -21.57 -7.33
CA ILE A 375 15.21 -22.18 -8.45
C ILE A 375 14.26 -23.15 -9.20
N PHE A 376 13.52 -23.98 -8.48
CA PHE A 376 12.59 -24.90 -9.08
C PHE A 376 11.45 -24.21 -9.83
N SER A 377 10.89 -23.13 -9.28
CA SER A 377 9.86 -22.34 -9.95
C SER A 377 10.37 -21.67 -11.21
N GLN A 378 11.60 -21.15 -11.20
CA GLN A 378 12.25 -20.60 -12.40
C GLN A 378 12.48 -21.70 -13.44
N GLU A 379 12.98 -22.87 -13.03
CA GLU A 379 13.15 -24.02 -13.91
C GLU A 379 11.82 -24.44 -14.57
N ILE A 380 10.73 -24.47 -13.81
CA ILE A 380 9.38 -24.78 -14.33
C ILE A 380 8.96 -23.76 -15.39
N VAL A 381 9.14 -22.45 -15.13
CA VAL A 381 8.81 -21.40 -16.11
C VAL A 381 9.66 -21.54 -17.38
N GLU A 382 10.96 -21.78 -17.26
CA GLU A 382 11.86 -22.02 -18.41
C GLU A 382 11.43 -23.24 -19.23
N ILE A 383 11.02 -24.31 -18.57
CA ILE A 383 10.50 -25.50 -19.26
C ILE A 383 9.20 -25.16 -20.00
N ILE A 384 8.29 -24.37 -19.40
CA ILE A 384 7.06 -23.95 -20.08
C ILE A 384 7.38 -23.17 -21.35
N LEU A 385 8.28 -22.21 -21.25
CA LEU A 385 8.61 -21.32 -22.37
C LEU A 385 9.38 -22.05 -23.50
N ASN A 386 10.22 -23.03 -23.16
CA ASN A 386 11.07 -23.72 -24.13
C ASN A 386 10.52 -25.07 -24.62
N LYS A 387 9.70 -25.78 -23.82
CA LYS A 387 9.27 -27.15 -24.07
C LYS A 387 7.76 -27.35 -23.89
N GLY A 388 7.03 -26.31 -23.50
CA GLY A 388 5.60 -26.31 -23.30
C GLY A 388 5.13 -26.84 -21.94
N LEU A 389 3.84 -26.68 -21.70
CA LEU A 389 3.18 -26.96 -20.42
C LEU A 389 3.28 -28.43 -20.00
N GLU A 390 3.13 -29.39 -20.93
CA GLU A 390 3.14 -30.82 -20.60
C GLU A 390 4.51 -31.27 -20.06
N ALA A 391 5.61 -30.76 -20.59
CA ALA A 391 6.94 -31.02 -20.06
C ALA A 391 7.11 -30.49 -18.63
N ALA A 392 6.55 -29.31 -18.34
CA ALA A 392 6.58 -28.71 -17.00
C ALA A 392 5.72 -29.49 -16.00
N LYS A 393 4.54 -29.98 -16.40
CA LYS A 393 3.69 -30.86 -15.59
C LYS A 393 4.43 -32.13 -15.21
N LEU A 394 5.09 -32.79 -16.17
CA LEU A 394 5.85 -34.00 -15.93
C LEU A 394 7.02 -33.73 -14.94
N LYS A 395 7.75 -32.62 -15.13
CA LYS A 395 8.80 -32.20 -14.19
C LYS A 395 8.27 -31.95 -12.79
N TYR A 396 7.11 -31.30 -12.67
CA TYR A 396 6.47 -31.02 -11.39
C TYR A 396 5.99 -32.30 -10.70
N GLN A 397 5.37 -33.23 -11.43
CA GLN A 397 4.91 -34.54 -10.89
C GLN A 397 6.07 -35.36 -10.35
N ASN A 398 7.21 -35.34 -11.02
CA ASN A 398 8.40 -36.10 -10.63
C ASN A 398 9.33 -35.35 -9.66
N ARG A 399 8.86 -34.22 -9.07
CA ARG A 399 9.68 -33.40 -8.15
C ARG A 399 9.98 -34.14 -6.84
N PRO A 400 11.15 -33.91 -6.22
CA PRO A 400 11.40 -34.33 -4.85
C PRO A 400 10.39 -33.73 -3.89
N SER A 401 9.99 -34.47 -2.85
CA SER A 401 8.96 -34.04 -1.88
C SER A 401 9.23 -32.70 -1.16
N LYS A 402 10.48 -32.22 -1.17
CA LYS A 402 10.87 -30.92 -0.59
C LYS A 402 10.85 -29.75 -1.58
N LYS A 403 10.59 -30.02 -2.87
CA LYS A 403 10.51 -28.96 -3.91
C LYS A 403 9.06 -28.64 -4.21
N ASP A 404 8.73 -27.37 -4.26
CA ASP A 404 7.41 -26.89 -4.65
C ASP A 404 7.52 -25.62 -5.51
N VAL A 405 6.43 -25.25 -6.14
CA VAL A 405 6.32 -24.09 -7.02
C VAL A 405 5.73 -22.92 -6.22
N LEU A 406 6.39 -21.78 -6.31
CA LEU A 406 5.96 -20.56 -5.63
C LEU A 406 4.94 -19.80 -6.49
N GLU A 407 3.73 -19.66 -5.98
CA GLU A 407 2.61 -19.02 -6.66
C GLU A 407 2.97 -17.64 -7.23
N TYR A 408 3.53 -16.77 -6.39
CA TYR A 408 3.83 -15.39 -6.77
C TYR A 408 4.85 -15.30 -7.92
N LEU A 409 5.76 -16.29 -8.02
CA LEU A 409 6.79 -16.30 -9.04
C LEU A 409 6.19 -16.65 -10.42
N LEU A 410 5.32 -17.64 -10.46
CA LEU A 410 4.57 -17.98 -11.67
C LEU A 410 3.60 -16.86 -12.03
N ASN A 411 2.92 -16.28 -11.04
CA ASN A 411 1.99 -15.18 -11.27
C ASN A 411 2.71 -14.00 -11.94
N ARG A 412 3.81 -13.53 -11.36
CA ARG A 412 4.62 -12.46 -11.95
C ARG A 412 5.08 -12.78 -13.38
N LYS A 413 5.59 -14.01 -13.59
CA LYS A 413 6.07 -14.44 -14.92
C LYS A 413 4.94 -14.58 -15.94
N GLY A 414 3.75 -14.98 -15.52
CA GLY A 414 2.56 -14.99 -16.36
C GLY A 414 2.18 -13.58 -16.81
N TYR A 415 2.16 -12.62 -15.90
CA TYR A 415 1.88 -11.21 -16.22
C TYR A 415 2.98 -10.56 -17.09
N GLU A 416 4.27 -10.94 -16.93
CA GLU A 416 5.35 -10.52 -17.83
C GLU A 416 5.07 -10.97 -19.28
N GLN A 417 4.52 -12.17 -19.50
CA GLN A 417 4.13 -12.62 -20.86
C GLN A 417 2.86 -11.91 -21.33
N LEU A 418 1.87 -11.74 -20.44
CA LEU A 418 0.60 -11.11 -20.75
C LEU A 418 0.80 -9.64 -21.22
N SER A 419 1.67 -8.89 -20.56
CA SER A 419 2.00 -7.51 -20.94
C SER A 419 2.70 -7.40 -22.31
N GLN A 420 3.29 -8.50 -22.79
CA GLN A 420 3.90 -8.60 -24.13
C GLN A 420 2.92 -9.18 -25.16
N ASN A 421 1.62 -9.33 -24.85
CA ASN A 421 0.59 -9.96 -25.67
C ASN A 421 0.89 -11.43 -26.05
N LYS A 422 1.74 -12.11 -25.27
CA LYS A 422 2.07 -13.53 -25.42
C LYS A 422 1.06 -14.36 -24.61
N TYR A 423 -0.17 -14.40 -25.09
CA TYR A 423 -1.31 -14.95 -24.36
C TYR A 423 -1.19 -16.44 -24.07
N ASP A 424 -0.69 -17.24 -25.01
CA ASP A 424 -0.58 -18.70 -24.84
C ASP A 424 0.50 -19.06 -23.82
N GLU A 425 1.63 -18.35 -23.83
CA GLU A 425 2.68 -18.49 -22.81
C GLU A 425 2.17 -18.09 -21.42
N ALA A 426 1.46 -16.98 -21.32
CA ALA A 426 0.84 -16.54 -20.06
C ALA A 426 -0.15 -17.57 -19.53
N ILE A 427 -1.04 -18.08 -20.38
CA ILE A 427 -2.02 -19.12 -20.04
C ILE A 427 -1.33 -20.40 -19.56
N ASN A 428 -0.26 -20.84 -20.22
CA ASN A 428 0.51 -22.01 -19.82
C ASN A 428 1.14 -21.84 -18.44
N ILE A 429 1.72 -20.66 -18.16
CA ILE A 429 2.32 -20.36 -16.85
C ILE A 429 1.24 -20.29 -15.77
N PHE A 430 0.14 -19.57 -15.99
CA PHE A 430 -0.96 -19.50 -15.02
C PHE A 430 -1.66 -20.85 -14.83
N THR A 431 -1.78 -21.67 -15.88
CA THR A 431 -2.30 -23.05 -15.75
C THR A 431 -1.41 -23.89 -14.84
N MET A 432 -0.08 -23.78 -15.02
CA MET A 432 0.85 -24.47 -14.13
C MET A 432 0.75 -23.94 -12.69
N ASN A 433 0.50 -22.63 -12.52
CA ASN A 433 0.28 -22.03 -11.22
C ASN A 433 -0.95 -22.62 -10.53
N CYS A 434 -2.09 -22.75 -11.23
CA CYS A 434 -3.30 -23.38 -10.69
C CYS A 434 -3.08 -24.88 -10.32
N ILE A 435 -2.26 -25.61 -11.10
CA ILE A 435 -1.92 -27.00 -10.79
C ILE A 435 -1.08 -27.11 -9.51
N ALA A 436 -0.12 -26.22 -9.34
CA ALA A 436 0.76 -26.21 -8.18
C ALA A 436 0.08 -25.66 -6.92
N ASN A 437 -0.85 -24.70 -7.09
CA ASN A 437 -1.53 -23.98 -6.02
C ASN A 437 -3.07 -24.08 -6.17
N PRO A 438 -3.65 -25.29 -6.06
CA PRO A 438 -5.06 -25.55 -6.40
C PRO A 438 -6.07 -24.88 -5.47
N ASN A 439 -5.62 -24.36 -4.32
CA ASN A 439 -6.45 -23.66 -3.34
C ASN A 439 -6.28 -22.13 -3.40
N SER A 440 -5.51 -21.62 -4.35
CA SER A 440 -5.33 -20.16 -4.52
C SER A 440 -6.39 -19.60 -5.45
N PHE A 441 -7.29 -18.78 -4.93
CA PHE A 441 -8.25 -18.04 -5.77
C PHE A 441 -7.52 -17.10 -6.75
N ASN A 442 -6.42 -16.49 -6.32
CA ASN A 442 -5.62 -15.57 -7.13
C ASN A 442 -4.97 -16.25 -8.35
N ALA A 443 -4.54 -17.52 -8.22
CA ALA A 443 -4.00 -18.26 -9.36
C ALA A 443 -5.07 -18.49 -10.45
N PHE A 444 -6.32 -18.81 -10.06
CA PHE A 444 -7.43 -18.97 -11.01
C PHE A 444 -7.91 -17.65 -11.58
N ASP A 445 -7.89 -16.58 -10.81
CA ASP A 445 -8.23 -15.23 -11.25
C ASP A 445 -7.28 -14.76 -12.36
N SER A 446 -5.97 -14.89 -12.14
CA SER A 446 -4.95 -14.56 -13.14
C SER A 446 -5.04 -15.40 -14.42
N LEU A 447 -5.40 -16.69 -14.28
CA LEU A 447 -5.64 -17.55 -15.44
C LEU A 447 -6.89 -17.10 -16.22
N ALA A 448 -7.95 -16.72 -15.52
CA ALA A 448 -9.16 -16.20 -16.12
C ALA A 448 -8.91 -14.91 -16.91
N GLU A 449 -8.13 -13.99 -16.34
CA GLU A 449 -7.73 -12.75 -17.00
C GLU A 449 -6.94 -13.02 -18.30
N ALA A 450 -6.00 -13.97 -18.26
CA ALA A 450 -5.25 -14.34 -19.46
C ALA A 450 -6.15 -14.91 -20.59
N PHE A 451 -7.13 -15.77 -20.25
CA PHE A 451 -8.12 -16.25 -21.21
C PHE A 451 -9.00 -15.11 -21.75
N MET A 452 -9.40 -14.18 -20.87
CA MET A 452 -10.19 -13.00 -21.28
C MET A 452 -9.40 -12.15 -22.29
N ASN A 453 -8.14 -11.84 -22.01
CA ASN A 453 -7.28 -11.06 -22.90
C ASN A 453 -7.02 -11.76 -24.24
N ARG A 454 -7.01 -13.10 -24.29
CA ARG A 454 -6.96 -13.89 -25.53
C ARG A 454 -8.30 -13.91 -26.28
N GLY A 455 -9.40 -13.50 -25.65
CA GLY A 455 -10.76 -13.54 -26.23
C GLY A 455 -11.53 -14.85 -25.97
N ASP A 456 -10.98 -15.78 -25.18
CA ASP A 456 -11.65 -17.04 -24.81
C ASP A 456 -12.56 -16.81 -23.59
N LYS A 457 -13.76 -16.32 -23.85
CA LYS A 457 -14.78 -15.99 -22.84
C LYS A 457 -15.21 -17.19 -22.00
N ILE A 458 -15.31 -18.37 -22.61
CA ILE A 458 -15.79 -19.58 -21.93
C ILE A 458 -14.79 -20.00 -20.86
N SER A 459 -13.52 -20.09 -21.23
CA SER A 459 -12.44 -20.44 -20.30
C SER A 459 -12.24 -19.37 -19.21
N ALA A 460 -12.39 -18.09 -19.57
CA ALA A 460 -12.32 -16.98 -18.61
C ALA A 460 -13.41 -17.11 -17.54
N ILE A 461 -14.67 -17.26 -17.92
CA ILE A 461 -15.80 -17.41 -16.99
C ILE A 461 -15.58 -18.62 -16.07
N LYS A 462 -15.19 -19.77 -16.61
CA LYS A 462 -14.94 -20.98 -15.84
C LYS A 462 -13.90 -20.79 -14.73
N ASN A 463 -12.82 -20.07 -15.03
CA ASN A 463 -11.75 -19.84 -14.07
C ASN A 463 -12.12 -18.75 -13.05
N TYR A 464 -12.85 -17.69 -13.44
CA TYR A 464 -13.42 -16.74 -12.47
C TYR A 464 -14.44 -17.41 -11.54
N GLU A 465 -15.28 -18.32 -12.03
CA GLU A 465 -16.20 -19.12 -11.19
C GLU A 465 -15.42 -20.01 -10.21
N LYS A 466 -14.28 -20.57 -10.64
CA LYS A 466 -13.40 -21.33 -9.73
C LYS A 466 -12.74 -20.44 -8.69
N SER A 467 -12.30 -19.23 -9.06
CA SER A 467 -11.79 -18.22 -8.12
C SER A 467 -12.83 -17.89 -7.04
N LEU A 468 -14.10 -17.66 -7.44
CA LEU A 468 -15.22 -17.41 -6.51
C LEU A 468 -15.57 -18.58 -5.60
N GLN A 469 -15.40 -19.83 -6.06
CA GLN A 469 -15.57 -21.00 -5.20
C GLN A 469 -14.52 -21.02 -4.08
N LEU A 470 -13.32 -20.55 -4.34
CA LEU A 470 -12.22 -20.49 -3.39
C LEU A 470 -12.28 -19.27 -2.49
N ASP A 471 -12.70 -18.14 -3.04
CA ASP A 471 -12.96 -16.89 -2.31
C ASP A 471 -14.28 -16.26 -2.76
N PRO A 472 -15.40 -16.52 -2.07
CA PRO A 472 -16.71 -15.94 -2.38
C PRO A 472 -16.76 -14.39 -2.29
N THR A 473 -15.75 -13.78 -1.70
CA THR A 473 -15.66 -12.31 -1.55
C THR A 473 -14.92 -11.62 -2.70
N ASN A 474 -14.41 -12.38 -3.68
CA ASN A 474 -13.72 -11.83 -4.86
C ASN A 474 -14.70 -11.08 -5.77
N GLU A 475 -14.88 -9.77 -5.51
CA GLU A 475 -15.78 -8.91 -6.29
C GLU A 475 -15.30 -8.73 -7.75
N ILE A 476 -13.97 -8.76 -7.98
CA ILE A 476 -13.40 -8.67 -9.33
C ILE A 476 -13.89 -9.82 -10.20
N ALA A 477 -13.82 -11.04 -9.69
CA ALA A 477 -14.30 -12.21 -10.41
C ALA A 477 -15.82 -12.16 -10.69
N LYS A 478 -16.63 -11.68 -9.73
CA LYS A 478 -18.08 -11.49 -9.92
C LYS A 478 -18.38 -10.53 -11.06
N GLU A 479 -17.67 -9.42 -11.05
CA GLU A 479 -17.82 -8.37 -12.07
C GLU A 479 -17.45 -8.90 -13.45
N MET A 480 -16.27 -9.53 -13.56
CA MET A 480 -15.78 -10.03 -14.84
C MET A 480 -16.71 -11.09 -15.43
N ILE A 481 -17.25 -11.99 -14.61
CA ILE A 481 -18.27 -12.95 -15.04
C ILE A 481 -19.51 -12.22 -15.60
N LYS A 482 -20.00 -11.21 -14.88
CA LYS A 482 -21.17 -10.43 -15.32
C LYS A 482 -20.90 -9.76 -16.68
N LYS A 483 -19.74 -9.11 -16.81
CA LYS A 483 -19.31 -8.45 -18.04
C LYS A 483 -19.20 -9.44 -19.22
N LEU A 484 -18.58 -10.58 -19.01
CA LEU A 484 -18.38 -11.60 -20.04
C LEU A 484 -19.67 -12.32 -20.46
N LYS A 485 -20.71 -12.37 -19.60
CA LYS A 485 -22.03 -12.95 -19.90
C LYS A 485 -22.96 -11.95 -20.62
N GLN A 486 -22.66 -10.66 -20.65
CA GLN A 486 -23.46 -9.62 -21.30
C GLN A 486 -23.15 -9.43 -22.79
N PHE A 487 -22.07 -9.97 -23.28
CA PHE A 487 -21.59 -9.95 -24.68
C PHE A 487 -21.47 -11.39 -25.22
#